data_ac2fe59b22ce1905f72f774046c9dca3
#
_entry.id   ac2fe59b22ce1905f72f774046c9dca3
#
_cell.length_a   1.000
_cell.length_b   1.000
_cell.length_c   1.000
_cell.angle_alpha   90.00
_cell.angle_beta   90.00
_cell.angle_gamma   90.00
#
_symmetry.space_group_name_H-M   'P 1'
#
loop_
_entity.id
_entity.type
_entity.pdbx_description
1 polymer ?
#
loop_
_entity_poly.entity_id
_entity_poly.type
_entity_poly.pdbx_seq_one_letter_code
_entity_poly.pdbx_strand_id
1 'polypeptide(L)'
;MNTNLLKSEAERRALKALELPQYQELNLNAIKTKLSEIMGHIRDMGLFTEYTQHDISHIDGMLDIVEDIIPEQTKQAMTSVDWLMLVLCFYFHDYGMLVTREELNNKNNDSPYLLFKKNLKQKNPDTDEKDLYQDYVRVNLGERIF
;
A
#
# COMPACT_ATOMS: atom_id res chain seq x y z
N MET A 1 -10.64 -16.01 18.34
CA MET A 1 -10.52 -14.70 19.06
C MET A 1 -10.38 -13.63 18.00
N ASN A 2 -11.40 -12.75 17.85
CA ASN A 2 -11.28 -11.61 16.94
C ASN A 2 -10.34 -10.59 17.61
N THR A 3 -9.06 -10.65 17.27
CA THR A 3 -8.11 -9.61 17.70
C THR A 3 -8.46 -8.34 16.93
N ASN A 4 -8.90 -7.31 17.62
CA ASN A 4 -9.12 -6.01 16.99
C ASN A 4 -7.76 -5.45 16.55
N LEU A 5 -7.54 -5.38 15.24
CA LEU A 5 -6.31 -4.85 14.64
C LEU A 5 -6.31 -3.34 14.52
N LEU A 6 -7.47 -2.68 14.70
CA LEU A 6 -7.60 -1.23 14.61
C LEU A 6 -7.06 -0.59 15.88
N LYS A 7 -5.96 0.16 15.77
CA LYS A 7 -5.22 0.69 16.92
C LYS A 7 -5.20 2.21 16.96
N SER A 8 -5.11 2.85 15.78
CA SER A 8 -4.94 4.30 15.66
C SER A 8 -6.23 5.08 15.96
N GLU A 9 -6.11 6.35 16.32
CA GLU A 9 -7.25 7.25 16.47
C GLU A 9 -7.93 7.51 15.12
N ALA A 10 -7.16 7.61 14.04
CA ALA A 10 -7.69 7.76 12.68
C ALA A 10 -8.65 6.61 12.33
N GLU A 11 -8.27 5.36 12.65
CA GLU A 11 -9.14 4.20 12.45
C GLU A 11 -10.40 4.25 13.32
N ARG A 12 -10.28 4.67 14.57
CA ARG A 12 -11.46 4.82 15.48
C ARG A 12 -12.43 5.88 14.95
N ARG A 13 -11.92 6.99 14.40
CA ARG A 13 -12.76 8.03 13.78
C ARG A 13 -13.39 7.55 12.49
N ALA A 14 -12.66 6.78 11.67
CA ALA A 14 -13.16 6.17 10.44
C ALA A 14 -14.30 5.16 10.70
N LEU A 15 -14.28 4.41 11.82
CA LEU A 15 -15.34 3.46 12.16
C LEU A 15 -16.72 4.11 12.22
N LYS A 16 -16.82 5.38 12.62
CA LYS A 16 -18.11 6.10 12.65
C LYS A 16 -18.75 6.27 11.26
N ALA A 17 -17.93 6.25 10.19
CA ALA A 17 -18.47 6.30 8.84
C ALA A 17 -19.22 5.03 8.46
N LEU A 18 -18.89 3.89 9.08
CA LEU A 18 -19.54 2.60 8.79
C LEU A 18 -20.99 2.53 9.34
N GLU A 19 -21.38 3.49 10.16
CA GLU A 19 -22.77 3.65 10.62
C GLU A 19 -23.65 4.28 9.51
N LEU A 20 -23.04 4.88 8.48
CA LEU A 20 -23.76 5.48 7.36
C LEU A 20 -24.20 4.39 6.36
N PRO A 21 -25.43 4.47 5.81
CA PRO A 21 -25.99 3.43 4.93
C PRO A 21 -25.09 3.02 3.76
N GLN A 22 -24.37 3.98 3.17
CA GLN A 22 -23.50 3.74 2.00
C GLN A 22 -22.21 3.00 2.32
N TYR A 23 -21.82 2.86 3.61
CA TYR A 23 -20.57 2.21 4.04
C TYR A 23 -20.79 1.03 4.99
N GLN A 24 -22.03 0.63 5.27
CA GLN A 24 -22.37 -0.44 6.24
C GLN A 24 -21.79 -1.81 5.88
N GLU A 25 -21.54 -2.05 4.59
CA GLU A 25 -20.95 -3.31 4.12
C GLU A 25 -19.43 -3.37 4.26
N LEU A 26 -18.78 -2.23 4.56
CA LEU A 26 -17.33 -2.20 4.77
C LEU A 26 -16.99 -2.76 6.15
N ASN A 27 -15.92 -3.55 6.21
CA ASN A 27 -15.35 -4.05 7.45
C ASN A 27 -13.86 -3.74 7.49
N LEU A 28 -13.49 -2.61 8.13
CA LEU A 28 -12.11 -2.15 8.22
C LEU A 28 -11.18 -3.19 8.87
N ASN A 29 -11.66 -3.93 9.87
CA ASN A 29 -10.86 -4.95 10.52
C ASN A 29 -10.57 -6.13 9.57
N ALA A 30 -11.57 -6.55 8.78
CA ALA A 30 -11.39 -7.58 7.75
C ALA A 30 -10.45 -7.11 6.63
N ILE A 31 -10.59 -5.86 6.18
CA ILE A 31 -9.71 -5.24 5.19
C ILE A 31 -8.27 -5.23 5.71
N LYS A 32 -8.03 -4.73 6.92
CA LYS A 32 -6.69 -4.66 7.53
C LYS A 32 -6.08 -6.05 7.72
N THR A 33 -6.88 -7.05 8.13
CA THR A 33 -6.44 -8.44 8.24
C THR A 33 -5.98 -8.96 6.90
N LYS A 34 -6.77 -8.73 5.85
CA LYS A 34 -6.44 -9.19 4.50
C LYS A 34 -5.20 -8.50 3.93
N LEU A 35 -5.05 -7.21 4.18
CA LEU A 35 -3.85 -6.46 3.83
C LEU A 35 -2.61 -7.01 4.53
N SER A 36 -2.71 -7.34 5.83
CA SER A 36 -1.60 -7.95 6.57
C SER A 36 -1.13 -9.26 5.95
N GLU A 37 -2.06 -10.11 5.48
CA GLU A 37 -1.72 -11.33 4.76
C GLU A 37 -1.02 -11.05 3.42
N ILE A 38 -1.57 -10.10 2.65
CA ILE A 38 -1.05 -9.72 1.34
C ILE A 38 0.35 -9.09 1.44
N MET A 39 0.56 -8.18 2.40
CA MET A 39 1.86 -7.54 2.62
C MET A 39 2.92 -8.55 3.08
N GLY A 40 2.53 -9.60 3.81
CA GLY A 40 3.41 -10.73 4.09
C GLY A 40 3.95 -11.38 2.81
N HIS A 41 3.14 -11.50 1.78
CA HIS A 41 3.57 -12.05 0.48
C HIS A 41 4.53 -11.13 -0.27
N ILE A 42 4.40 -9.79 -0.19
CA ILE A 42 5.36 -8.85 -0.79
C ILE A 42 6.76 -9.12 -0.25
N ARG A 43 6.88 -9.28 1.06
CA ARG A 43 8.14 -9.60 1.73
C ARG A 43 8.71 -10.95 1.28
N ASP A 44 7.86 -11.99 1.24
CA ASP A 44 8.28 -13.37 0.95
C ASP A 44 8.73 -13.55 -0.51
N MET A 45 8.28 -12.68 -1.43
CA MET A 45 8.74 -12.69 -2.83
C MET A 45 10.19 -12.19 -3.00
N GLY A 46 10.76 -11.53 -1.98
CA GLY A 46 12.16 -11.11 -1.98
C GLY A 46 12.51 -10.02 -3.00
N LEU A 47 11.53 -9.43 -3.68
CA LEU A 47 11.78 -8.38 -4.67
C LEU A 47 12.16 -7.06 -3.98
N PHE A 48 11.50 -6.72 -2.86
CA PHE A 48 11.67 -5.46 -2.13
C PHE A 48 12.35 -5.62 -0.77
N THR A 49 13.27 -6.58 -0.62
CA THR A 49 13.93 -6.92 0.66
C THR A 49 14.80 -5.81 1.23
N GLU A 50 15.28 -4.90 0.40
CA GLU A 50 16.19 -3.80 0.81
C GLU A 50 15.44 -2.52 1.20
N TYR A 51 14.13 -2.49 0.99
CA TYR A 51 13.26 -1.39 1.39
C TYR A 51 12.65 -1.65 2.77
N THR A 52 12.11 -0.60 3.39
CA THR A 52 11.37 -0.66 4.66
C THR A 52 10.45 -1.87 4.72
N GLN A 53 10.32 -2.47 5.91
CA GLN A 53 9.39 -3.58 6.11
C GLN A 53 7.99 -3.14 5.69
N HIS A 54 7.57 -3.57 4.49
CA HIS A 54 6.20 -3.37 4.02
C HIS A 54 5.31 -4.43 4.68
N ASP A 55 5.01 -4.21 5.95
CA ASP A 55 4.08 -5.01 6.73
C ASP A 55 3.03 -4.11 7.39
N ILE A 56 2.13 -4.71 8.12
CA ILE A 56 1.05 -3.97 8.77
C ILE A 56 1.55 -2.93 9.79
N SER A 57 2.75 -3.13 10.36
CA SER A 57 3.35 -2.19 11.31
C SER A 57 3.79 -0.89 10.63
N HIS A 58 4.16 -0.95 9.35
CA HIS A 58 4.44 0.24 8.54
C HIS A 58 3.17 1.10 8.38
N ILE A 59 2.04 0.48 8.08
CA ILE A 59 0.74 1.18 8.00
C ILE A 59 0.37 1.79 9.35
N ASP A 60 0.51 1.02 10.44
CA ASP A 60 0.24 1.51 11.79
C ASP A 60 1.10 2.75 12.10
N GLY A 61 2.41 2.67 11.82
CA GLY A 61 3.33 3.79 12.03
C GLY A 61 2.99 5.03 11.20
N MET A 62 2.56 4.87 9.95
CA MET A 62 2.12 6.01 9.13
C MET A 62 0.83 6.65 9.65
N LEU A 63 -0.12 5.85 10.12
CA LEU A 63 -1.34 6.38 10.72
C LEU A 63 -1.05 7.14 12.01
N ASP A 64 -0.11 6.68 12.84
CA ASP A 64 0.33 7.41 14.03
C ASP A 64 1.00 8.75 13.64
N ILE A 65 1.91 8.74 12.65
CA ILE A 65 2.57 9.96 12.17
C ILE A 65 1.55 10.97 11.60
N VAL A 66 0.58 10.51 10.83
CA VAL A 66 -0.42 11.41 10.23
C VAL A 66 -1.28 12.09 11.29
N GLU A 67 -1.55 11.41 12.40
CA GLU A 67 -2.27 12.00 13.53
C GLU A 67 -1.49 13.17 14.15
N ASP A 68 -0.17 13.06 14.22
CA ASP A 68 0.69 14.13 14.74
C ASP A 68 0.83 15.31 13.75
N ILE A 69 0.83 15.02 12.44
CA ILE A 69 1.01 16.05 11.40
C ILE A 69 -0.26 16.88 11.17
N ILE A 70 -1.46 16.26 11.25
CA ILE A 70 -2.71 16.98 10.99
C ILE A 70 -2.98 17.97 12.14
N PRO A 71 -3.09 19.29 11.86
CA PRO A 71 -3.40 20.28 12.88
C PRO A 71 -4.73 19.98 13.57
N GLU A 72 -4.82 20.26 14.85
CA GLU A 72 -6.03 19.96 15.65
C GLU A 72 -7.29 20.65 15.07
N GLN A 73 -7.16 21.86 14.55
CA GLN A 73 -8.25 22.57 13.90
C GLN A 73 -8.76 21.82 12.65
N THR A 74 -7.85 21.20 11.89
CA THR A 74 -8.21 20.38 10.72
C THR A 74 -8.90 19.10 11.17
N LYS A 75 -8.37 18.42 12.20
CA LYS A 75 -9.00 17.21 12.75
C LYS A 75 -10.44 17.43 13.20
N GLN A 76 -10.71 18.62 13.79
CA GLN A 76 -12.06 19.00 14.21
C GLN A 76 -13.02 19.26 13.03
N ALA A 77 -12.50 19.70 11.89
CA ALA A 77 -13.26 19.97 10.68
C ALA A 77 -13.52 18.69 9.85
N MET A 78 -12.68 17.66 10.00
CA MET A 78 -12.80 16.39 9.26
C MET A 78 -14.03 15.60 9.72
N THR A 79 -14.81 15.12 8.75
CA THR A 79 -15.92 14.18 8.97
C THR A 79 -15.39 12.76 9.17
N SER A 80 -16.25 11.85 9.64
CA SER A 80 -15.89 10.42 9.73
C SER A 80 -15.58 9.82 8.35
N VAL A 81 -16.17 10.34 7.28
CA VAL A 81 -15.90 9.90 5.91
C VAL A 81 -14.51 10.36 5.46
N ASP A 82 -14.07 11.56 5.80
CA ASP A 82 -12.72 12.04 5.51
C ASP A 82 -11.68 11.15 6.19
N TRP A 83 -11.92 10.76 7.44
CA TRP A 83 -11.08 9.81 8.16
C TRP A 83 -11.09 8.42 7.52
N LEU A 84 -12.25 7.94 7.05
CA LEU A 84 -12.34 6.67 6.32
C LEU A 84 -11.52 6.69 5.05
N MET A 85 -11.65 7.75 4.24
CA MET A 85 -10.86 7.90 3.00
C MET A 85 -9.37 7.97 3.28
N LEU A 86 -8.96 8.73 4.31
CA LEU A 86 -7.57 8.82 4.74
C LEU A 86 -7.02 7.43 5.12
N VAL A 87 -7.71 6.69 5.97
CA VAL A 87 -7.31 5.34 6.39
C VAL A 87 -7.19 4.40 5.20
N LEU A 88 -8.16 4.40 4.29
CA LEU A 88 -8.11 3.56 3.09
C LEU A 88 -6.95 3.95 2.16
N CYS A 89 -6.63 5.24 2.03
CA CYS A 89 -5.45 5.68 1.29
C CYS A 89 -4.16 5.07 1.87
N PHE A 90 -3.98 5.11 3.19
CA PHE A 90 -2.82 4.48 3.83
C PHE A 90 -2.84 2.95 3.72
N TYR A 91 -4.00 2.33 3.81
CA TYR A 91 -4.12 0.88 3.68
C TYR A 91 -3.67 0.38 2.30
N PHE A 92 -3.98 1.12 1.24
CA PHE A 92 -3.75 0.68 -0.13
C PHE A 92 -2.56 1.34 -0.84
N HIS A 93 -1.81 2.26 -0.17
CA HIS A 93 -0.75 3.02 -0.83
C HIS A 93 0.33 2.14 -1.47
N ASP A 94 0.68 1.02 -0.84
CA ASP A 94 1.70 0.07 -1.33
C ASP A 94 1.12 -1.11 -2.12
N TYR A 95 -0.20 -1.14 -2.32
CA TYR A 95 -0.84 -2.28 -2.99
C TYR A 95 -0.30 -2.52 -4.40
N GLY A 96 0.09 -1.47 -5.10
CA GLY A 96 0.73 -1.56 -6.42
C GLY A 96 2.13 -2.21 -6.42
N MET A 97 2.77 -2.36 -5.25
CA MET A 97 4.05 -3.08 -5.10
C MET A 97 3.88 -4.61 -5.11
N LEU A 98 2.63 -5.10 -5.04
CA LEU A 98 2.36 -6.53 -5.19
C LEU A 98 2.81 -7.03 -6.56
N VAL A 99 3.69 -8.01 -6.54
CA VAL A 99 4.14 -8.73 -7.73
C VAL A 99 3.84 -10.20 -7.51
N THR A 100 3.09 -10.81 -8.42
CA THR A 100 2.82 -12.24 -8.37
C THR A 100 4.01 -13.04 -8.90
N ARG A 101 4.12 -14.32 -8.52
CA ARG A 101 5.15 -15.21 -9.10
C ARG A 101 4.98 -15.36 -10.60
N GLU A 102 3.74 -15.42 -11.07
CA GLU A 102 3.44 -15.50 -12.49
C GLU A 102 3.92 -14.25 -13.25
N GLU A 103 3.62 -13.07 -12.73
CA GLU A 103 4.07 -11.79 -13.27
C GLU A 103 5.61 -11.71 -13.31
N LEU A 104 6.28 -12.06 -12.21
CA LEU A 104 7.73 -12.06 -12.14
C LEU A 104 8.36 -13.03 -13.15
N ASN A 105 7.80 -14.22 -13.31
CA ASN A 105 8.28 -15.22 -14.26
C ASN A 105 8.05 -14.77 -15.71
N ASN A 106 6.97 -14.04 -15.98
CA ASN A 106 6.59 -13.56 -17.30
C ASN A 106 7.10 -12.15 -17.64
N LYS A 107 7.85 -11.49 -16.75
CA LYS A 107 8.32 -10.10 -16.94
C LYS A 107 9.05 -9.86 -18.27
N ASN A 108 9.75 -10.86 -18.79
CA ASN A 108 10.45 -10.75 -20.06
C ASN A 108 9.52 -10.85 -21.30
N ASN A 109 8.23 -11.11 -21.10
CA ASN A 109 7.18 -11.05 -22.11
C ASN A 109 6.34 -9.76 -21.99
N ASP A 110 6.61 -8.92 -20.97
CA ASP A 110 5.92 -7.65 -20.74
C ASP A 110 6.57 -6.55 -21.58
N SER A 111 5.89 -6.12 -22.64
CA SER A 111 6.39 -5.10 -23.55
C SER A 111 6.67 -3.74 -22.89
N PRO A 112 5.82 -3.22 -21.99
CA PRO A 112 6.11 -2.03 -21.18
C PRO A 112 7.38 -2.18 -20.34
N TYR A 113 7.58 -3.31 -19.67
CA TYR A 113 8.79 -3.56 -18.90
C TYR A 113 10.04 -3.60 -19.80
N LEU A 114 9.97 -4.28 -20.93
CA LEU A 114 11.11 -4.36 -21.86
C LEU A 114 11.52 -2.99 -22.41
N LEU A 115 10.54 -2.12 -22.68
CA LEU A 115 10.81 -0.75 -23.11
C LEU A 115 11.46 0.07 -21.98
N PHE A 116 10.93 -0.01 -20.78
CA PHE A 116 11.48 0.63 -19.58
C PHE A 116 12.94 0.19 -19.34
N LYS A 117 13.19 -1.12 -19.34
CA LYS A 117 14.52 -1.72 -19.19
C LYS A 117 15.50 -1.21 -20.21
N LYS A 118 15.11 -1.18 -21.49
CA LYS A 118 15.96 -0.66 -22.58
C LYS A 118 16.35 0.79 -22.33
N ASN A 119 15.39 1.65 -21.97
CA ASN A 119 15.62 3.06 -21.72
C ASN A 119 16.53 3.30 -20.50
N LEU A 120 16.34 2.53 -19.44
CA LEU A 120 17.13 2.68 -18.21
C LEU A 120 18.56 2.18 -18.41
N LYS A 121 18.75 1.04 -19.09
CA LYS A 121 20.09 0.49 -19.39
C LYS A 121 20.91 1.38 -20.34
N GLN A 122 20.27 2.19 -21.17
CA GLN A 122 20.99 3.20 -21.96
C GLN A 122 21.61 4.30 -21.08
N LYS A 123 21.00 4.62 -19.94
CA LYS A 123 21.49 5.63 -19.00
C LYS A 123 22.44 5.02 -17.96
N ASN A 124 22.13 3.83 -17.49
CA ASN A 124 22.84 3.12 -16.44
C ASN A 124 23.06 1.64 -16.86
N PRO A 125 24.12 1.33 -17.65
CA PRO A 125 24.33 -0.01 -18.21
C PRO A 125 24.48 -1.13 -17.17
N ASP A 126 25.06 -0.80 -16.01
CA ASP A 126 25.44 -1.75 -14.98
C ASP A 126 24.31 -2.05 -13.96
N THR A 127 23.10 -1.47 -14.17
CA THR A 127 21.97 -1.72 -13.24
C THR A 127 21.57 -3.20 -13.25
N ASP A 128 21.43 -3.78 -12.06
CA ASP A 128 21.01 -5.17 -11.86
C ASP A 128 19.58 -5.41 -12.38
N GLU A 129 19.29 -6.65 -12.80
CA GLU A 129 17.95 -7.04 -13.27
C GLU A 129 16.86 -6.93 -12.21
N LYS A 130 17.22 -7.18 -10.95
CA LYS A 130 16.30 -7.05 -9.81
C LYS A 130 15.93 -5.59 -9.62
N ASP A 131 16.94 -4.72 -9.60
CA ASP A 131 16.76 -3.27 -9.40
C ASP A 131 15.96 -2.65 -10.55
N LEU A 132 16.22 -3.07 -11.79
CA LEU A 132 15.44 -2.64 -12.95
C LEU A 132 13.96 -2.97 -12.82
N TYR A 133 13.64 -4.18 -12.33
CA TYR A 133 12.25 -4.58 -12.18
C TYR A 133 11.58 -3.92 -10.97
N GLN A 134 12.32 -3.72 -9.88
CA GLN A 134 11.87 -2.92 -8.74
C GLN A 134 11.51 -1.50 -9.16
N ASP A 135 12.38 -0.83 -9.90
CA ASP A 135 12.16 0.53 -10.40
C ASP A 135 10.95 0.59 -11.33
N TYR A 136 10.79 -0.39 -12.23
CA TYR A 136 9.63 -0.50 -13.10
C TYR A 136 8.32 -0.59 -12.30
N VAL A 137 8.25 -1.47 -11.31
CA VAL A 137 7.08 -1.64 -10.45
C VAL A 137 6.78 -0.34 -9.72
N ARG A 138 7.80 0.33 -9.15
CA ARG A 138 7.64 1.58 -8.39
C ARG A 138 7.15 2.76 -9.24
N VAL A 139 7.68 2.92 -10.44
CA VAL A 139 7.28 4.01 -11.35
C VAL A 139 5.82 3.83 -11.82
N ASN A 140 5.35 2.59 -11.91
CA ASN A 140 4.01 2.26 -12.40
C ASN A 140 3.01 1.92 -11.27
N LEU A 141 3.31 2.25 -10.01
CA LEU A 141 2.46 1.92 -8.86
C LEU A 141 0.99 2.33 -9.06
N GLY A 142 0.75 3.56 -9.53
CA GLY A 142 -0.60 4.08 -9.74
C GLY A 142 -1.38 3.31 -10.81
N GLU A 143 -0.72 2.86 -11.88
CA GLU A 143 -1.35 2.09 -12.95
C GLU A 143 -1.63 0.63 -12.56
N ARG A 144 -0.94 0.13 -11.54
CA ARG A 144 -1.06 -1.25 -11.04
C ARG A 144 -2.18 -1.43 -10.00
N ILE A 145 -2.73 -0.33 -9.47
CA ILE A 145 -3.82 -0.35 -8.47
C ILE A 145 -5.19 -0.43 -9.14
N PHE A 146 -5.29 -0.09 -10.43
CA PHE A 146 -6.55 -0.02 -11.18
C PHE A 146 -6.58 -1.09 -12.32
#